data_70321f95f919e33ab26d558e41158861
#
_entry.id   70321f95f919e33ab26d558e41158861
#
_cell.length_a   1.000
_cell.length_b   1.000
_cell.length_c   1.000
_cell.angle_alpha   90.00
_cell.angle_beta   90.00
_cell.angle_gamma   90.00
#
_symmetry.space_group_name_H-M   'P 1'
#
loop_
_entity.id
_entity.type
_entity.pdbx_description
1 polymer ?
#
loop_
_entity_poly.entity_id
_entity_poly.type
_entity_poly.pdbx_seq_one_letter_code
_entity_poly.pdbx_strand_id
1 'polypeptide(L)'
;MFLSHLFRAGCAAALMLLLPGCSSDDKPEAPLPKIESLTFEQTSYEVGSGAVKRLNLLIKPEGGAESVYNNQLNPYDMTWGIDDPSVASITQGGMLTALKRGSATVTVATPYYTAPVSATIVVDGGVSPEENLLTEQLARPLSAAIIYSRNVRLARNSVLQSFDIDSGGDIFYIQIAGTDAHSLNVLRGAPAPGAEKTQLAAPLMTLTYFGHGTNMAVEEEGDDRWIWAGSYGSKESGSDGYSFSQTIARVKFVPGTDCKPEQCTEHYFLPGVRHIHPALDPANDVLGVTYSGGGTRHFAFYRLSDAKALAPMTEQLEQRTWGGGATDPNKTPVTESPAVQVRNLGRLTRLGGFSLTEGSNPDQIGKYAFQGFDVKNGRVFYYEGENNLGNTFLPSNAYLTVFDFQGGIRCARTRVGLLDDRKALQSNSISQVGSLEAEGVKWHDGKLYLGFTARNANTSGDDRLQTIFRYDLPLKD
;
A
#
# COMPACT_ATOMS: atom_id res chain seq x y z
N MET A 1 8.94 -2.10 61.64
CA MET A 1 9.91 -1.07 62.05
C MET A 1 9.95 -0.07 60.90
N PHE A 2 9.47 1.11 61.18
CA PHE A 2 9.29 2.25 60.26
C PHE A 2 10.59 2.76 59.65
N LEU A 3 10.59 3.20 58.38
CA LEU A 3 11.19 4.48 58.03
C LEU A 3 10.63 4.96 56.68
N SER A 4 9.95 6.10 56.81
CA SER A 4 9.49 7.01 55.81
C SER A 4 10.63 7.79 55.16
N HIS A 5 10.58 8.02 53.82
CA HIS A 5 11.36 9.11 53.22
C HIS A 5 10.44 10.10 52.47
N LEU A 6 10.52 11.32 52.99
CA LEU A 6 9.89 12.54 52.52
C LEU A 6 10.25 12.87 51.07
N PHE A 7 9.24 13.24 50.32
CA PHE A 7 9.38 14.01 49.10
C PHE A 7 9.61 15.49 49.45
N ARG A 8 10.72 16.05 49.00
CA ARG A 8 10.92 17.51 48.95
C ARG A 8 10.36 18.06 47.67
N ALA A 9 9.31 18.88 47.79
CA ALA A 9 8.83 19.74 46.75
C ALA A 9 9.80 20.91 46.57
N GLY A 10 10.40 21.01 45.38
CA GLY A 10 11.13 22.19 44.94
C GLY A 10 10.19 23.11 44.21
N CYS A 11 9.83 24.25 44.83
CA CYS A 11 9.18 25.38 44.17
C CYS A 11 10.16 26.02 43.19
N ALA A 12 9.92 25.83 41.86
CA ALA A 12 10.52 26.67 40.85
C ALA A 12 9.60 27.88 40.66
N ALA A 13 10.06 29.02 41.11
CA ALA A 13 9.42 30.32 40.85
C ALA A 13 9.49 30.62 39.36
N ALA A 14 8.35 30.57 38.69
CA ALA A 14 8.24 31.04 37.31
C ALA A 14 8.30 32.58 37.33
N LEU A 15 9.40 33.12 36.85
CA LEU A 15 9.58 34.51 36.52
C LEU A 15 8.70 34.85 35.30
N MET A 16 7.51 35.41 35.50
CA MET A 16 6.71 35.99 34.45
C MET A 16 7.42 37.23 33.90
N LEU A 17 8.14 37.05 32.81
CA LEU A 17 8.50 38.17 31.93
C LEU A 17 7.22 38.60 31.21
N LEU A 18 6.67 39.73 31.65
CA LEU A 18 5.68 40.52 30.93
C LEU A 18 6.34 41.02 29.63
N LEU A 19 6.19 40.25 28.56
CA LEU A 19 6.40 40.76 27.22
C LEU A 19 5.23 41.73 26.93
N PRO A 20 5.51 42.91 26.40
CA PRO A 20 4.44 43.82 25.97
C PRO A 20 3.67 43.06 24.86
N GLY A 21 2.36 43.02 25.02
CA GLY A 21 1.44 42.45 24.05
C GLY A 21 1.70 43.06 22.68
N CYS A 22 2.16 42.25 21.74
CA CYS A 22 1.91 42.51 20.34
C CYS A 22 0.40 42.46 20.17
N SER A 23 -0.23 43.62 20.07
CA SER A 23 -1.53 43.75 19.45
C SER A 23 -1.38 43.10 18.07
N SER A 24 -2.02 41.97 17.84
CA SER A 24 -2.32 41.53 16.51
C SER A 24 -3.18 42.62 15.90
N ASP A 25 -2.55 43.50 15.14
CA ASP A 25 -3.27 44.28 14.16
C ASP A 25 -3.89 43.28 13.20
N ASP A 26 -5.09 42.81 13.50
CA ASP A 26 -6.00 42.20 12.55
C ASP A 26 -6.33 43.28 11.50
N LYS A 27 -5.34 43.60 10.66
CA LYS A 27 -5.63 44.26 9.40
C LYS A 27 -6.47 43.28 8.62
N PRO A 28 -7.70 43.66 8.21
CA PRO A 28 -8.47 42.78 7.33
C PRO A 28 -7.58 42.41 6.14
N GLU A 29 -7.45 41.13 5.89
CA GLU A 29 -6.68 40.60 4.77
C GLU A 29 -7.16 41.31 3.51
N ALA A 30 -6.24 41.89 2.75
CA ALA A 30 -6.62 42.67 1.56
C ALA A 30 -7.40 41.71 0.62
N PRO A 31 -8.53 42.17 0.07
CA PRO A 31 -9.31 41.34 -0.82
C PRO A 31 -8.44 40.86 -1.98
N LEU A 32 -8.56 39.57 -2.34
CA LEU A 32 -7.81 39.00 -3.46
C LEU A 32 -8.10 39.83 -4.73
N PRO A 33 -7.07 40.06 -5.57
CA PRO A 33 -7.25 40.75 -6.83
C PRO A 33 -8.16 39.92 -7.75
N LYS A 34 -8.91 40.60 -8.64
CA LYS A 34 -9.65 39.93 -9.68
C LYS A 34 -8.71 39.13 -10.59
N ILE A 35 -9.25 38.16 -11.25
CA ILE A 35 -8.53 37.39 -12.24
C ILE A 35 -8.74 38.07 -13.59
N GLU A 36 -7.65 38.39 -14.27
CA GLU A 36 -7.65 38.96 -15.62
C GLU A 36 -7.88 37.87 -16.68
N SER A 37 -7.25 36.70 -16.50
CA SER A 37 -7.38 35.55 -17.37
C SER A 37 -7.39 34.25 -16.56
N LEU A 38 -8.34 33.38 -16.88
CA LEU A 38 -8.45 32.02 -16.37
C LEU A 38 -8.73 31.09 -17.54
N THR A 39 -7.90 30.07 -17.73
CA THR A 39 -8.07 29.08 -18.82
C THR A 39 -7.58 27.72 -18.36
N PHE A 40 -8.07 26.65 -18.97
CA PHE A 40 -7.40 25.38 -18.92
C PHE A 40 -6.12 25.41 -19.75
N GLU A 41 -5.10 24.66 -19.35
CA GLU A 41 -3.87 24.49 -20.13
C GLU A 41 -4.15 23.90 -21.52
N GLN A 42 -5.21 23.09 -21.64
CA GLN A 42 -5.71 22.53 -22.90
C GLN A 42 -7.23 22.67 -22.96
N THR A 43 -7.78 22.90 -24.13
CA THR A 43 -9.23 22.98 -24.34
C THR A 43 -9.89 21.60 -24.46
N SER A 44 -9.11 20.56 -24.73
CA SER A 44 -9.56 19.17 -24.78
C SER A 44 -8.46 18.24 -24.24
N TYR A 45 -8.90 17.24 -23.49
CA TYR A 45 -8.05 16.19 -22.91
C TYR A 45 -8.54 14.84 -23.39
N GLU A 46 -7.68 14.12 -24.10
CA GLU A 46 -7.89 12.71 -24.41
C GLU A 46 -7.29 11.86 -23.29
N VAL A 47 -8.09 10.99 -22.68
CA VAL A 47 -7.69 10.14 -21.57
C VAL A 47 -8.25 8.74 -21.74
N GLY A 48 -7.44 7.74 -21.46
CA GLY A 48 -7.93 6.36 -21.43
C GLY A 48 -8.89 6.16 -20.25
N SER A 49 -9.91 5.34 -20.43
CA SER A 49 -10.79 4.96 -19.32
C SER A 49 -9.96 4.35 -18.18
N GLY A 50 -10.24 4.73 -16.94
CA GLY A 50 -9.46 4.40 -15.75
C GLY A 50 -8.28 5.35 -15.47
N ALA A 51 -7.92 6.25 -16.39
CA ALA A 51 -6.85 7.20 -16.16
C ALA A 51 -7.21 8.23 -15.08
N VAL A 52 -6.23 8.55 -14.26
CA VAL A 52 -6.28 9.72 -13.35
C VAL A 52 -5.33 10.78 -13.87
N LYS A 53 -5.81 11.99 -14.04
CA LYS A 53 -5.03 13.10 -14.61
C LYS A 53 -5.33 14.40 -13.85
N ARG A 54 -4.28 15.12 -13.48
CA ARG A 54 -4.45 16.49 -13.01
C ARG A 54 -4.74 17.42 -14.19
N LEU A 55 -5.82 18.18 -14.09
CA LEU A 55 -6.14 19.24 -15.04
C LEU A 55 -5.56 20.55 -14.48
N ASN A 56 -4.65 21.15 -15.24
CA ASN A 56 -4.03 22.42 -14.86
C ASN A 56 -4.85 23.59 -15.39
N LEU A 57 -4.97 24.63 -14.55
CA LEU A 57 -5.47 25.93 -14.94
C LEU A 57 -4.30 26.90 -15.07
N LEU A 58 -4.38 27.76 -16.06
CA LEU A 58 -3.54 28.97 -16.17
C LEU A 58 -4.33 30.13 -15.60
N ILE A 59 -3.74 30.84 -14.67
CA ILE A 59 -4.34 31.98 -14.00
C ILE A 59 -3.43 33.19 -14.12
N LYS A 60 -4.02 34.33 -14.46
CA LYS A 60 -3.37 35.64 -14.43
C LYS A 60 -4.18 36.58 -13.55
N PRO A 61 -3.74 36.85 -12.30
CA PRO A 61 -4.34 37.88 -11.47
C PRO A 61 -4.17 39.27 -12.10
N GLU A 62 -5.11 40.17 -11.83
CA GLU A 62 -5.01 41.58 -12.25
C GLU A 62 -3.72 42.21 -11.74
N GLY A 63 -2.90 42.75 -12.66
CA GLY A 63 -1.58 43.27 -12.37
C GLY A 63 -0.49 42.25 -12.06
N GLY A 64 -0.77 40.94 -12.16
CA GLY A 64 0.16 39.86 -11.92
C GLY A 64 0.64 39.16 -13.22
N ALA A 65 1.55 38.20 -13.06
CA ALA A 65 1.99 37.33 -14.14
C ALA A 65 1.08 36.09 -14.25
N GLU A 66 1.00 35.53 -15.47
CA GLU A 66 0.33 34.25 -15.68
C GLU A 66 1.14 33.12 -15.03
N SER A 67 0.47 32.20 -14.38
CA SER A 67 1.08 31.02 -13.75
C SER A 67 0.11 29.83 -13.75
N VAL A 68 0.64 28.65 -13.53
CA VAL A 68 -0.19 27.47 -13.26
C VAL A 68 -0.83 27.62 -11.89
N TYR A 69 -2.14 27.45 -11.83
CA TYR A 69 -2.88 27.52 -10.57
C TYR A 69 -2.43 26.41 -9.62
N ASN A 70 -2.13 26.83 -8.40
CA ASN A 70 -1.80 25.95 -7.29
C ASN A 70 -2.58 26.42 -6.07
N ASN A 71 -3.48 25.62 -5.55
CA ASN A 71 -4.35 25.95 -4.42
C ASN A 71 -3.60 26.27 -3.11
N GLN A 72 -2.32 25.92 -2.99
CA GLN A 72 -1.47 26.30 -1.86
C GLN A 72 -0.82 27.69 -2.03
N LEU A 73 -0.57 28.09 -3.27
CA LEU A 73 0.09 29.34 -3.60
C LEU A 73 -0.89 30.43 -4.07
N ASN A 74 -2.04 30.02 -4.60
CA ASN A 74 -3.07 30.89 -5.15
C ASN A 74 -4.38 30.64 -4.38
N PRO A 75 -4.71 31.44 -3.38
CA PRO A 75 -5.82 31.19 -2.46
C PRO A 75 -7.20 31.50 -3.04
N TYR A 76 -7.38 31.44 -4.35
CA TYR A 76 -8.68 31.63 -4.98
C TYR A 76 -9.60 30.41 -4.79
N ASP A 77 -10.83 30.68 -4.40
CA ASP A 77 -11.85 29.64 -4.31
C ASP A 77 -12.26 29.19 -5.71
N MET A 78 -11.91 27.95 -6.07
CA MET A 78 -12.27 27.34 -7.33
C MET A 78 -13.34 26.27 -7.12
N THR A 79 -14.42 26.34 -7.85
CA THR A 79 -15.47 25.31 -7.86
C THR A 79 -15.37 24.50 -9.16
N TRP A 80 -15.04 23.24 -9.03
CA TRP A 80 -14.93 22.30 -10.14
C TRP A 80 -16.23 21.52 -10.30
N GLY A 81 -16.66 21.35 -11.54
CA GLY A 81 -17.83 20.54 -11.90
C GLY A 81 -17.62 19.76 -13.17
N ILE A 82 -18.44 18.75 -13.37
CA ILE A 82 -18.48 17.94 -14.58
C ILE A 82 -19.94 17.68 -14.94
N ASP A 83 -20.28 17.73 -16.23
CA ASP A 83 -21.64 17.60 -16.71
C ASP A 83 -22.12 16.14 -16.78
N ASP A 84 -21.22 15.20 -17.05
CA ASP A 84 -21.52 13.75 -17.03
C ASP A 84 -20.62 12.98 -16.06
N PRO A 85 -21.05 12.81 -14.80
CA PRO A 85 -20.29 12.07 -13.82
C PRO A 85 -20.22 10.55 -14.07
N SER A 86 -20.96 10.03 -15.06
CA SER A 86 -20.82 8.64 -15.49
C SER A 86 -19.63 8.42 -16.42
N VAL A 87 -19.20 9.46 -17.14
CA VAL A 87 -18.05 9.43 -18.05
C VAL A 87 -16.74 9.69 -17.29
N ALA A 88 -16.73 10.68 -16.42
CA ALA A 88 -15.58 10.99 -15.59
C ALA A 88 -16.01 11.70 -14.30
N SER A 89 -15.15 11.69 -13.28
CA SER A 89 -15.32 12.47 -12.07
C SER A 89 -14.17 13.48 -11.90
N ILE A 90 -14.43 14.57 -11.20
CA ILE A 90 -13.44 15.60 -10.92
C ILE A 90 -13.48 15.98 -9.44
N THR A 91 -12.31 16.11 -8.80
CA THR A 91 -12.22 16.62 -7.42
C THR A 91 -12.15 18.15 -7.40
N GLN A 92 -12.40 18.77 -6.25
CA GLN A 92 -12.23 20.21 -6.07
C GLN A 92 -10.76 20.66 -6.17
N GLY A 93 -9.83 19.73 -6.25
CA GLY A 93 -8.40 19.98 -6.52
C GLY A 93 -8.00 19.80 -7.99
N GLY A 94 -8.96 19.55 -8.91
CA GLY A 94 -8.69 19.40 -10.33
C GLY A 94 -8.11 18.02 -10.73
N MET A 95 -8.29 16.99 -9.90
CA MET A 95 -7.96 15.61 -10.26
C MET A 95 -9.14 14.98 -10.98
N LEU A 96 -8.95 14.69 -12.26
CA LEU A 96 -9.89 13.96 -13.10
C LEU A 96 -9.65 12.46 -12.96
N THR A 97 -10.74 11.70 -12.85
CA THR A 97 -10.74 10.23 -13.00
C THR A 97 -11.67 9.88 -14.16
N ALA A 98 -11.11 9.30 -15.21
CA ALA A 98 -11.87 8.82 -16.37
C ALA A 98 -12.55 7.48 -16.02
N LEU A 99 -13.86 7.37 -16.17
CA LEU A 99 -14.64 6.21 -15.71
C LEU A 99 -15.11 5.34 -16.86
N LYS A 100 -15.71 5.94 -17.91
CA LYS A 100 -16.38 5.23 -18.99
C LYS A 100 -16.14 5.96 -20.31
N ARG A 101 -16.02 5.21 -21.39
CA ARG A 101 -15.96 5.78 -22.75
C ARG A 101 -17.10 6.76 -23.00
N GLY A 102 -16.74 7.95 -23.44
CA GLY A 102 -17.69 9.02 -23.72
C GLY A 102 -16.99 10.37 -23.78
N SER A 103 -17.79 11.41 -23.78
CA SER A 103 -17.30 12.79 -23.69
C SER A 103 -18.04 13.51 -22.57
N ALA A 104 -17.31 14.26 -21.78
CA ALA A 104 -17.83 15.09 -20.71
C ALA A 104 -17.17 16.48 -20.74
N THR A 105 -17.81 17.47 -20.14
CA THR A 105 -17.27 18.82 -20.02
C THR A 105 -16.95 19.10 -18.56
N VAL A 106 -15.68 19.37 -18.27
CA VAL A 106 -15.28 19.91 -16.97
C VAL A 106 -15.41 21.42 -17.00
N THR A 107 -15.97 21.98 -15.93
CA THR A 107 -16.12 23.41 -15.73
C THR A 107 -15.44 23.85 -14.45
N VAL A 108 -14.88 25.07 -14.45
CA VAL A 108 -14.36 25.72 -13.24
C VAL A 108 -14.96 27.10 -13.15
N ALA A 109 -15.49 27.41 -11.97
CA ALA A 109 -16.00 28.72 -11.62
C ALA A 109 -15.29 29.29 -10.40
N THR A 110 -15.19 30.62 -10.32
CA THR A 110 -14.66 31.32 -9.16
C THR A 110 -15.35 32.68 -9.04
N PRO A 111 -15.56 33.21 -7.82
CA PRO A 111 -16.09 34.55 -7.64
C PRO A 111 -15.21 35.67 -8.18
N TYR A 112 -13.95 35.39 -8.45
CA TYR A 112 -12.94 36.36 -8.89
C TYR A 112 -12.80 36.47 -10.40
N TYR A 113 -13.56 35.67 -11.18
CA TYR A 113 -13.61 35.72 -12.65
C TYR A 113 -15.03 35.71 -13.18
N THR A 114 -15.26 36.41 -14.29
CA THR A 114 -16.62 36.76 -14.74
C THR A 114 -17.44 35.64 -15.30
N ALA A 115 -16.80 34.59 -15.80
CA ALA A 115 -17.50 33.44 -16.39
C ALA A 115 -16.76 32.12 -16.05
N PRO A 116 -17.51 31.01 -15.94
CA PRO A 116 -16.89 29.70 -15.85
C PRO A 116 -16.05 29.39 -17.09
N VAL A 117 -14.94 28.71 -16.90
CA VAL A 117 -14.09 28.17 -17.97
C VAL A 117 -14.32 26.69 -18.11
N SER A 118 -14.19 26.14 -19.31
CA SER A 118 -14.46 24.74 -19.56
C SER A 118 -13.40 24.07 -20.44
N ALA A 119 -13.29 22.75 -20.31
CA ALA A 119 -12.51 21.89 -21.19
C ALA A 119 -13.30 20.61 -21.48
N THR A 120 -13.13 20.09 -22.68
CA THR A 120 -13.73 18.81 -23.07
C THR A 120 -12.83 17.65 -22.61
N ILE A 121 -13.45 16.66 -22.01
CA ILE A 121 -12.80 15.39 -21.68
C ILE A 121 -13.32 14.35 -22.66
N VAL A 122 -12.43 13.75 -23.40
CA VAL A 122 -12.74 12.61 -24.28
C VAL A 122 -12.14 11.38 -23.63
N VAL A 123 -12.98 10.50 -23.14
CA VAL A 123 -12.56 9.20 -22.60
C VAL A 123 -12.70 8.19 -23.72
N ASP A 124 -11.57 7.69 -24.22
CA ASP A 124 -11.60 6.59 -25.17
C ASP A 124 -11.48 5.25 -24.44
N GLY A 125 -12.05 4.20 -25.05
CA GLY A 125 -12.25 2.94 -24.36
C GLY A 125 -10.95 2.15 -24.20
N GLY A 126 -10.46 2.07 -22.97
CA GLY A 126 -9.30 1.26 -22.59
C GLY A 126 -9.56 0.30 -21.44
N VAL A 127 -10.64 0.49 -20.67
CA VAL A 127 -11.00 -0.36 -19.52
C VAL A 127 -12.09 -1.33 -19.93
N SER A 128 -11.91 -2.61 -19.68
CA SER A 128 -12.93 -3.61 -19.97
C SER A 128 -14.16 -3.43 -19.08
N PRO A 129 -15.35 -3.90 -19.50
CA PRO A 129 -16.51 -3.94 -18.62
C PRO A 129 -16.25 -4.64 -17.29
N GLU A 130 -15.38 -5.65 -17.30
CA GLU A 130 -14.98 -6.42 -16.13
C GLU A 130 -14.17 -5.56 -15.15
N GLU A 131 -13.26 -4.71 -15.64
CA GLU A 131 -12.47 -3.79 -14.80
C GLU A 131 -13.35 -2.70 -14.17
N ASN A 132 -14.36 -2.21 -14.88
CA ASN A 132 -15.39 -1.34 -14.31
C ASN A 132 -16.20 -2.04 -13.23
N LEU A 133 -16.59 -3.29 -13.46
CA LEU A 133 -17.31 -4.09 -12.46
C LEU A 133 -16.48 -4.31 -11.20
N LEU A 134 -15.16 -4.50 -11.33
CA LEU A 134 -14.25 -4.57 -10.17
C LEU A 134 -14.36 -3.32 -9.31
N THR A 135 -14.25 -2.14 -9.92
CA THR A 135 -14.39 -0.85 -9.23
C THR A 135 -15.72 -0.75 -8.48
N GLU A 136 -16.83 -1.10 -9.16
CA GLU A 136 -18.16 -1.08 -8.56
C GLU A 136 -18.30 -2.05 -7.37
N GLN A 137 -17.77 -3.26 -7.49
CA GLN A 137 -17.87 -4.27 -6.43
C GLN A 137 -17.04 -3.89 -5.21
N LEU A 138 -15.82 -3.38 -5.42
CA LEU A 138 -14.95 -2.93 -4.32
C LEU A 138 -15.58 -1.80 -3.50
N ALA A 139 -16.30 -0.88 -4.16
CA ALA A 139 -16.96 0.24 -3.49
C ALA A 139 -18.19 -0.16 -2.66
N ARG A 140 -18.71 -1.39 -2.81
CA ARG A 140 -19.92 -1.88 -2.13
C ARG A 140 -19.64 -2.29 -0.67
N PRO A 141 -20.69 -2.36 0.15
CA PRO A 141 -20.61 -2.84 1.54
C PRO A 141 -20.19 -4.32 1.62
N LEU A 142 -20.03 -4.82 2.85
CA LEU A 142 -19.57 -6.19 3.12
C LEU A 142 -20.39 -7.27 2.39
N SER A 143 -21.67 -7.03 2.14
CA SER A 143 -22.54 -7.99 1.43
C SER A 143 -22.09 -8.31 -0.01
N ALA A 144 -21.23 -7.51 -0.61
CA ALA A 144 -20.68 -7.77 -1.94
C ALA A 144 -19.40 -8.62 -1.92
N ALA A 145 -18.82 -8.84 -0.74
CA ALA A 145 -17.63 -9.66 -0.55
C ALA A 145 -17.99 -11.03 0.06
N ILE A 146 -17.23 -12.05 -0.30
CA ILE A 146 -17.31 -13.37 0.30
C ILE A 146 -16.26 -13.45 1.41
N ILE A 147 -16.64 -13.88 2.58
CA ILE A 147 -15.71 -14.17 3.66
C ILE A 147 -15.02 -15.50 3.34
N TYR A 148 -13.80 -15.43 2.85
CA TYR A 148 -13.05 -16.62 2.44
C TYR A 148 -12.40 -17.32 3.63
N SER A 149 -11.77 -16.54 4.50
CA SER A 149 -11.19 -17.03 5.76
C SER A 149 -11.33 -15.93 6.80
N ARG A 150 -11.73 -16.24 8.04
CA ARG A 150 -11.91 -15.22 9.08
C ARG A 150 -11.47 -15.66 10.46
N ASN A 151 -11.14 -14.68 11.27
CA ASN A 151 -10.78 -14.85 12.67
C ASN A 151 -9.66 -15.86 12.90
N VAL A 152 -8.73 -15.92 11.94
CA VAL A 152 -7.57 -16.80 12.03
C VAL A 152 -6.49 -16.16 12.90
N ARG A 153 -6.11 -16.83 13.98
CA ARG A 153 -4.96 -16.47 14.78
C ARG A 153 -3.75 -17.21 14.27
N LEU A 154 -2.73 -16.44 13.90
CA LEU A 154 -1.44 -16.97 13.47
C LEU A 154 -0.56 -17.36 14.66
N ALA A 155 0.69 -17.70 14.43
CA ALA A 155 1.63 -18.12 15.47
C ALA A 155 1.80 -17.09 16.59
N ARG A 156 1.68 -15.82 16.27
CA ARG A 156 1.79 -14.71 17.22
C ARG A 156 0.53 -13.85 17.24
N ASN A 157 0.31 -13.13 18.33
CA ASN A 157 -0.75 -12.12 18.41
C ASN A 157 -0.26 -10.80 17.78
N SER A 158 0.00 -10.82 16.47
CA SER A 158 0.40 -9.66 15.69
C SER A 158 -0.26 -9.68 14.33
N VAL A 159 -0.06 -8.62 13.56
CA VAL A 159 -0.66 -8.45 12.24
C VAL A 159 -0.13 -9.47 11.22
N LEU A 160 -0.97 -9.81 10.25
CA LEU A 160 -0.57 -10.38 8.98
C LEU A 160 0.31 -9.36 8.25
N GLN A 161 1.29 -9.77 7.49
CA GLN A 161 2.06 -8.85 6.65
C GLN A 161 1.75 -9.03 5.17
N SER A 162 1.50 -10.25 4.76
CA SER A 162 0.98 -10.61 3.45
C SER A 162 0.54 -12.06 3.44
N PHE A 163 -0.08 -12.49 2.35
CA PHE A 163 -0.51 -13.87 2.14
C PHE A 163 -0.39 -14.25 0.67
N ASP A 164 -0.47 -15.54 0.38
CA ASP A 164 -0.71 -16.07 -0.96
C ASP A 164 -1.55 -17.35 -0.88
N ILE A 165 -2.07 -17.82 -2.00
CA ILE A 165 -2.96 -18.98 -2.08
C ILE A 165 -2.41 -19.93 -3.12
N ASP A 166 -2.19 -21.21 -2.76
CA ASP A 166 -1.75 -22.21 -3.72
C ASP A 166 -2.92 -22.80 -4.54
N SER A 167 -2.61 -23.56 -5.57
CA SER A 167 -3.60 -24.18 -6.46
C SER A 167 -4.56 -25.13 -5.73
N GLY A 168 -4.16 -25.65 -4.56
CA GLY A 168 -5.02 -26.44 -3.68
C GLY A 168 -5.99 -25.62 -2.86
N GLY A 169 -5.87 -24.29 -2.86
CA GLY A 169 -6.67 -23.37 -2.06
C GLY A 169 -6.15 -23.17 -0.64
N ASP A 170 -5.00 -23.74 -0.28
CA ASP A 170 -4.37 -23.46 1.01
C ASP A 170 -3.77 -22.06 1.01
N ILE A 171 -3.91 -21.38 2.13
CA ILE A 171 -3.40 -20.03 2.32
C ILE A 171 -2.04 -20.10 3.01
N PHE A 172 -1.07 -19.42 2.41
CA PHE A 172 0.21 -19.13 3.04
C PHE A 172 0.14 -17.75 3.67
N TYR A 173 0.33 -17.67 4.97
CA TYR A 173 0.33 -16.42 5.72
C TYR A 173 1.76 -16.06 6.10
N ILE A 174 2.14 -14.80 5.95
CA ILE A 174 3.41 -14.30 6.46
C ILE A 174 3.18 -13.31 7.61
N GLN A 175 3.97 -13.45 8.68
CA GLN A 175 3.85 -12.66 9.90
C GLN A 175 5.25 -12.40 10.47
N ILE A 176 5.47 -11.24 11.07
CA ILE A 176 6.71 -10.96 11.79
C ILE A 176 6.85 -11.95 12.96
N ALA A 177 7.98 -12.67 12.99
CA ALA A 177 8.23 -13.76 13.94
C ALA A 177 8.61 -13.26 15.34
N GLY A 178 9.27 -12.11 15.45
CA GLY A 178 9.81 -11.58 16.68
C GLY A 178 9.57 -10.09 16.88
N THR A 179 10.22 -9.52 17.86
CA THR A 179 10.23 -8.08 18.13
C THR A 179 11.33 -7.35 17.36
N ASP A 180 12.18 -8.09 16.66
CA ASP A 180 13.32 -7.58 15.92
C ASP A 180 12.96 -7.09 14.50
N ALA A 181 11.72 -7.31 14.06
CA ALA A 181 11.20 -6.98 12.73
C ALA A 181 12.04 -7.51 11.54
N HIS A 182 12.91 -8.51 11.79
CA HIS A 182 13.81 -9.07 10.78
C HIS A 182 13.50 -10.51 10.41
N SER A 183 12.68 -11.18 11.20
CA SER A 183 12.35 -12.59 11.00
C SER A 183 10.85 -12.76 10.75
N LEU A 184 10.52 -13.71 9.90
CA LEU A 184 9.15 -13.96 9.45
C LEU A 184 8.74 -15.39 9.77
N ASN A 185 7.50 -15.55 10.20
CA ASN A 185 6.83 -16.84 10.23
C ASN A 185 6.03 -17.00 8.93
N VAL A 186 6.22 -18.12 8.26
CA VAL A 186 5.39 -18.57 7.13
C VAL A 186 4.55 -19.75 7.60
N LEU A 187 3.23 -19.60 7.56
CA LEU A 187 2.28 -20.63 7.97
C LEU A 187 1.43 -21.02 6.76
N ARG A 188 1.09 -22.29 6.63
CA ARG A 188 0.18 -22.79 5.59
C ARG A 188 -1.05 -23.42 6.23
N GLY A 189 -2.24 -23.16 5.72
CA GLY A 189 -3.45 -23.79 6.19
C GLY A 189 -4.67 -23.57 5.29
N ALA A 190 -5.63 -24.45 5.41
CA ALA A 190 -6.89 -24.32 4.69
C ALA A 190 -7.67 -23.07 5.12
N PRO A 191 -8.53 -22.51 4.24
CA PRO A 191 -9.44 -21.44 4.59
C PRO A 191 -10.35 -21.81 5.76
N ALA A 192 -10.58 -20.89 6.69
CA ALA A 192 -11.43 -21.06 7.84
C ALA A 192 -12.62 -20.06 7.79
N PRO A 193 -13.70 -20.35 7.05
CA PRO A 193 -14.81 -19.39 6.88
C PRO A 193 -15.71 -19.30 8.12
N GLY A 194 -15.58 -20.20 9.10
CA GLY A 194 -16.37 -20.22 10.34
C GLY A 194 -16.30 -18.92 11.13
N ALA A 195 -17.33 -18.66 11.98
CA ALA A 195 -17.41 -17.44 12.77
C ALA A 195 -16.49 -17.41 13.99
N GLU A 196 -16.09 -18.58 14.47
CA GLU A 196 -15.27 -18.72 15.65
C GLU A 196 -13.80 -18.46 15.36
N LYS A 197 -13.09 -18.00 16.39
CA LYS A 197 -11.65 -17.84 16.35
C LYS A 197 -10.99 -19.19 16.12
N THR A 198 -10.24 -19.30 15.03
CA THR A 198 -9.48 -20.49 14.68
C THR A 198 -7.99 -20.25 14.94
N GLN A 199 -7.39 -21.02 15.85
CA GLN A 199 -5.94 -21.04 15.98
C GLN A 199 -5.38 -21.84 14.81
N LEU A 200 -4.58 -21.22 13.98
CA LEU A 200 -3.88 -21.93 12.93
C LEU A 200 -2.72 -22.73 13.56
N ALA A 201 -3.02 -23.99 13.89
CA ALA A 201 -2.02 -24.98 14.34
C ALA A 201 -1.27 -25.52 13.13
N ALA A 202 -0.69 -24.65 12.35
CA ALA A 202 -0.12 -25.01 11.08
C ALA A 202 1.36 -25.32 11.19
N PRO A 203 1.87 -26.13 10.27
CA PRO A 203 3.31 -26.20 10.03
C PRO A 203 3.85 -24.81 9.78
N LEU A 204 4.83 -24.42 10.56
CA LEU A 204 5.48 -23.12 10.56
C LEU A 204 6.90 -23.26 10.02
N MET A 205 7.28 -22.41 9.09
CA MET A 205 8.67 -22.19 8.71
C MET A 205 9.07 -20.79 9.17
N THR A 206 10.24 -20.65 9.76
CA THR A 206 10.81 -19.34 10.12
C THR A 206 11.82 -18.91 9.07
N LEU A 207 11.70 -17.66 8.60
CA LEU A 207 12.64 -17.01 7.71
C LEU A 207 13.39 -15.95 8.52
N THR A 208 14.54 -16.33 9.09
CA THR A 208 15.31 -15.48 10.00
C THR A 208 16.08 -14.42 9.21
N TYR A 209 15.94 -13.13 9.56
CA TYR A 209 16.59 -11.97 8.92
C TYR A 209 16.18 -11.71 7.47
N PHE A 210 14.95 -12.03 7.12
CA PHE A 210 14.39 -11.76 5.79
C PHE A 210 13.87 -10.34 5.63
N GLY A 211 13.38 -9.71 6.68
CA GLY A 211 12.84 -8.36 6.64
C GLY A 211 11.39 -8.27 7.11
N HIS A 212 10.64 -7.28 6.60
CA HIS A 212 9.29 -6.97 7.08
C HIS A 212 8.21 -7.92 6.54
N GLY A 213 8.38 -8.42 5.32
CA GLY A 213 7.43 -9.37 4.73
C GLY A 213 6.19 -8.74 4.09
N THR A 214 6.22 -7.47 3.77
CA THR A 214 5.07 -6.71 3.24
C THR A 214 4.48 -7.31 1.95
N ASN A 215 5.23 -8.07 1.19
CA ASN A 215 4.73 -8.86 0.07
C ASN A 215 5.52 -10.15 -0.10
N MET A 216 4.79 -11.22 -0.41
CA MET A 216 5.34 -12.51 -0.76
C MET A 216 4.63 -13.10 -1.98
N ALA A 217 5.24 -14.11 -2.58
CA ALA A 217 4.58 -14.96 -3.57
C ALA A 217 4.92 -16.43 -3.33
N VAL A 218 4.00 -17.30 -3.70
CA VAL A 218 4.17 -18.75 -3.67
C VAL A 218 4.27 -19.29 -5.10
N GLU A 219 5.36 -19.97 -5.39
CA GLU A 219 5.55 -20.68 -6.66
C GLU A 219 5.40 -22.18 -6.43
N GLU A 220 4.75 -22.86 -7.35
CA GLU A 220 4.55 -24.29 -7.32
C GLU A 220 5.45 -24.99 -8.35
N GLU A 221 6.25 -25.95 -7.89
CA GLU A 221 7.01 -26.85 -8.76
C GLU A 221 6.74 -28.31 -8.34
N GLY A 222 5.88 -28.99 -9.06
CA GLY A 222 5.39 -30.30 -8.66
C GLY A 222 4.68 -30.23 -7.30
N ASP A 223 5.10 -31.05 -6.35
CA ASP A 223 4.57 -31.06 -4.98
C ASP A 223 5.20 -29.97 -4.08
N ASP A 224 6.26 -29.34 -4.55
CA ASP A 224 7.00 -28.36 -3.79
C ASP A 224 6.36 -26.97 -3.86
N ARG A 225 6.43 -26.24 -2.74
CA ARG A 225 6.05 -24.85 -2.64
C ARG A 225 7.27 -24.00 -2.33
N TRP A 226 7.48 -22.98 -3.15
CA TRP A 226 8.61 -22.08 -3.03
C TRP A 226 8.11 -20.71 -2.62
N ILE A 227 8.65 -20.21 -1.53
CA ILE A 227 8.35 -18.88 -1.02
C ILE A 227 9.31 -17.87 -1.65
N TRP A 228 8.76 -16.85 -2.28
CA TRP A 228 9.49 -15.69 -2.74
C TRP A 228 9.23 -14.54 -1.77
N ALA A 229 10.26 -14.02 -1.14
CA ALA A 229 10.14 -12.95 -0.16
C ALA A 229 11.38 -12.07 -0.16
N GLY A 230 11.23 -10.83 0.29
CA GLY A 230 12.38 -9.95 0.52
C GLY A 230 13.32 -10.55 1.55
N SER A 231 14.63 -10.44 1.34
CA SER A 231 15.66 -11.00 2.21
C SER A 231 16.85 -10.06 2.40
N TYR A 232 17.78 -10.42 3.29
CA TYR A 232 18.86 -9.55 3.76
C TYR A 232 18.32 -8.23 4.31
N GLY A 233 17.33 -8.34 5.20
CA GLY A 233 16.73 -7.19 5.87
C GLY A 233 17.71 -6.45 6.76
N SER A 234 17.56 -5.13 6.82
CA SER A 234 18.35 -4.25 7.69
C SER A 234 17.43 -3.36 8.50
N LYS A 235 17.77 -3.15 9.75
CA LYS A 235 17.13 -2.14 10.59
C LYS A 235 17.69 -0.77 10.25
N GLU A 236 16.85 0.17 9.85
CA GLU A 236 17.29 1.56 9.69
C GLU A 236 17.44 2.26 11.03
N SER A 237 18.50 3.06 11.13
CA SER A 237 18.72 3.94 12.27
C SER A 237 17.65 5.04 12.30
N GLY A 238 16.87 5.10 13.38
CA GLY A 238 15.82 6.10 13.56
C GLY A 238 14.44 5.74 12.98
N SER A 239 14.29 4.59 12.34
CA SER A 239 12.98 4.08 11.97
C SER A 239 12.31 3.37 13.16
N ASP A 240 11.00 3.24 13.11
CA ASP A 240 10.15 2.54 14.08
C ASP A 240 10.33 1.01 14.09
N GLY A 241 11.44 0.51 13.56
CA GLY A 241 11.84 -0.89 13.62
C GLY A 241 11.53 -1.71 12.38
N TYR A 242 11.12 -1.08 11.28
CA TYR A 242 10.92 -1.76 10.00
C TYR A 242 12.25 -2.15 9.38
N SER A 243 12.31 -3.35 8.81
CA SER A 243 13.50 -3.84 8.14
C SER A 243 13.36 -3.84 6.63
N PHE A 244 14.46 -3.48 5.99
CA PHE A 244 14.52 -3.30 4.54
C PHE A 244 15.23 -4.46 3.89
N SER A 245 14.52 -5.16 2.99
CA SER A 245 15.12 -6.17 2.15
C SER A 245 15.98 -5.56 1.04
N GLN A 246 17.10 -6.18 0.75
CA GLN A 246 18.01 -5.80 -0.34
C GLN A 246 17.96 -6.78 -1.52
N THR A 247 17.50 -8.01 -1.27
CA THR A 247 17.30 -9.03 -2.29
C THR A 247 15.93 -9.68 -2.14
N ILE A 248 15.52 -10.44 -3.13
CA ILE A 248 14.42 -11.39 -3.05
C ILE A 248 15.04 -12.78 -2.97
N ALA A 249 14.71 -13.56 -1.95
CA ALA A 249 15.08 -14.98 -1.89
C ALA A 249 13.92 -15.86 -2.40
N ARG A 250 14.29 -16.94 -3.10
CA ARG A 250 13.42 -18.06 -3.43
C ARG A 250 13.81 -19.23 -2.55
N VAL A 251 12.95 -19.63 -1.64
CA VAL A 251 13.24 -20.67 -0.63
C VAL A 251 12.12 -21.70 -0.59
N LYS A 252 12.50 -22.99 -0.56
CA LYS A 252 11.53 -24.08 -0.45
C LYS A 252 10.85 -24.04 0.91
N PHE A 253 9.52 -24.09 0.94
CA PHE A 253 8.75 -24.18 2.17
C PHE A 253 8.93 -25.58 2.78
N VAL A 254 9.60 -25.61 3.94
CA VAL A 254 9.82 -26.84 4.70
C VAL A 254 9.34 -26.60 6.14
N PRO A 255 8.20 -27.17 6.52
CA PRO A 255 7.66 -26.99 7.87
C PRO A 255 8.62 -27.44 8.96
N GLY A 256 8.64 -26.71 10.07
CA GLY A 256 9.49 -27.00 11.22
C GLY A 256 10.96 -26.56 11.06
N THR A 257 11.28 -25.80 10.00
CA THR A 257 12.63 -25.35 9.76
C THR A 257 12.79 -23.83 10.02
N ASP A 258 14.02 -23.43 10.30
CA ASP A 258 14.50 -22.06 10.31
C ASP A 258 15.50 -21.90 9.14
N CYS A 259 15.25 -20.92 8.28
CA CYS A 259 16.10 -20.63 7.14
C CYS A 259 16.61 -19.18 7.21
N LYS A 260 17.93 -19.02 7.11
CA LYS A 260 18.59 -17.71 6.96
C LYS A 260 18.87 -17.41 5.50
N PRO A 261 19.03 -16.14 5.09
CA PRO A 261 19.34 -15.78 3.72
C PRO A 261 20.58 -16.51 3.18
N GLU A 262 21.60 -16.70 3.98
CA GLU A 262 22.85 -17.38 3.60
C GLU A 262 22.65 -18.88 3.25
N GLN A 263 21.54 -19.45 3.66
CA GLN A 263 21.17 -20.86 3.36
C GLN A 263 20.32 -20.98 2.09
N CYS A 264 19.85 -19.85 1.54
CA CYS A 264 19.08 -19.84 0.30
C CYS A 264 20.03 -19.90 -0.89
N THR A 265 19.67 -20.69 -1.88
CA THR A 265 20.48 -20.90 -3.09
C THR A 265 20.19 -19.88 -4.19
N GLU A 266 19.06 -19.20 -4.11
CA GLU A 266 18.60 -18.27 -5.13
C GLU A 266 18.23 -16.92 -4.52
N HIS A 267 18.98 -15.89 -4.95
CA HIS A 267 18.69 -14.50 -4.64
C HIS A 267 18.58 -13.68 -5.91
N TYR A 268 17.56 -12.84 -5.99
CA TYR A 268 17.34 -11.92 -7.10
C TYR A 268 17.60 -10.50 -6.60
N PHE A 269 18.28 -9.71 -7.40
CA PHE A 269 18.86 -8.44 -6.98
C PHE A 269 18.70 -7.35 -8.04
N LEU A 270 18.49 -6.13 -7.57
CA LEU A 270 18.61 -4.92 -8.37
C LEU A 270 19.61 -3.99 -7.67
N PRO A 271 20.64 -3.49 -8.38
CA PRO A 271 21.64 -2.61 -7.79
C PRO A 271 21.04 -1.32 -7.21
N GLY A 272 21.46 -0.96 -6.00
CA GLY A 272 21.11 0.30 -5.36
C GLY A 272 19.66 0.45 -4.91
N VAL A 273 18.90 -0.66 -4.80
CA VAL A 273 17.52 -0.62 -4.34
C VAL A 273 17.35 -1.26 -2.97
N ARG A 274 16.32 -0.81 -2.24
CA ARG A 274 15.88 -1.32 -0.95
C ARG A 274 14.37 -1.51 -0.94
N HIS A 275 13.83 -2.15 0.08
CA HIS A 275 12.41 -2.49 0.19
C HIS A 275 11.90 -3.28 -1.03
N ILE A 276 12.71 -4.25 -1.46
CA ILE A 276 12.41 -5.03 -2.65
C ILE A 276 11.43 -6.16 -2.30
N HIS A 277 10.35 -6.26 -3.09
CA HIS A 277 9.29 -7.26 -2.89
C HIS A 277 8.89 -7.90 -4.21
N PRO A 278 8.62 -9.22 -4.22
CA PRO A 278 8.19 -9.96 -5.41
C PRO A 278 6.67 -10.05 -5.55
N ALA A 279 6.21 -10.25 -6.78
CA ALA A 279 4.93 -10.86 -7.12
C ALA A 279 5.11 -11.74 -8.35
N LEU A 280 4.30 -12.79 -8.51
CA LEU A 280 4.47 -13.78 -9.56
C LEU A 280 3.19 -14.00 -10.36
N ASP A 281 3.33 -14.13 -11.67
CA ASP A 281 2.36 -14.73 -12.56
C ASP A 281 3.04 -15.82 -13.39
N PRO A 282 3.24 -17.02 -12.81
CA PRO A 282 3.96 -18.10 -13.49
C PRO A 282 3.28 -18.55 -14.77
N ALA A 283 1.95 -18.49 -14.85
CA ALA A 283 1.19 -18.88 -16.03
C ALA A 283 1.50 -18.00 -17.25
N ASN A 284 1.85 -16.72 -17.02
CA ASN A 284 2.23 -15.77 -18.07
C ASN A 284 3.74 -15.45 -18.06
N ASP A 285 4.53 -16.24 -17.33
CA ASP A 285 5.98 -16.08 -17.25
C ASP A 285 6.42 -14.70 -16.74
N VAL A 286 5.77 -14.19 -15.67
CA VAL A 286 6.06 -12.86 -15.13
C VAL A 286 6.59 -12.91 -13.70
N LEU A 287 7.70 -12.21 -13.48
CA LEU A 287 8.20 -11.75 -12.19
C LEU A 287 7.97 -10.25 -12.08
N GLY A 288 7.07 -9.83 -11.21
CA GLY A 288 6.91 -8.45 -10.78
C GLY A 288 7.81 -8.15 -9.59
N VAL A 289 8.45 -6.99 -9.60
CA VAL A 289 9.29 -6.50 -8.51
C VAL A 289 8.89 -5.09 -8.19
N THR A 290 8.65 -4.79 -6.91
CA THR A 290 8.52 -3.42 -6.42
C THR A 290 9.63 -3.10 -5.44
N TYR A 291 10.04 -1.84 -5.42
CA TYR A 291 11.04 -1.30 -4.48
C TYR A 291 10.78 0.17 -4.24
N SER A 292 11.28 0.71 -3.14
CA SER A 292 11.07 2.12 -2.80
C SER A 292 12.37 2.84 -2.49
N GLY A 293 12.37 4.15 -2.71
CA GLY A 293 13.46 5.04 -2.36
C GLY A 293 13.07 6.51 -2.58
N GLY A 294 13.41 7.38 -1.63
CA GLY A 294 13.18 8.82 -1.75
C GLY A 294 11.72 9.25 -1.89
N GLY A 295 10.78 8.54 -1.28
CA GLY A 295 9.34 8.84 -1.39
C GLY A 295 8.72 8.40 -2.74
N THR A 296 9.39 7.54 -3.46
CA THR A 296 8.93 7.01 -4.74
C THR A 296 8.96 5.48 -4.68
N ARG A 297 7.86 4.86 -5.08
CA ARG A 297 7.75 3.43 -5.28
C ARG A 297 7.88 3.11 -6.76
N HIS A 298 8.73 2.15 -7.07
CA HIS A 298 9.03 1.73 -8.42
C HIS A 298 8.53 0.31 -8.65
N PHE A 299 8.11 0.03 -9.88
CA PHE A 299 7.70 -1.29 -10.34
C PHE A 299 8.52 -1.67 -11.57
N ALA A 300 8.94 -2.91 -11.64
CA ALA A 300 9.64 -3.48 -12.77
C ALA A 300 9.17 -4.91 -13.02
N PHE A 301 8.98 -5.28 -14.28
CA PHE A 301 8.45 -6.58 -14.68
C PHE A 301 9.43 -7.25 -15.62
N TYR A 302 9.64 -8.55 -15.39
CA TYR A 302 10.60 -9.37 -16.11
C TYR A 302 9.97 -10.70 -16.49
N ARG A 303 10.54 -11.40 -17.49
CA ARG A 303 10.22 -12.82 -17.66
C ARG A 303 10.77 -13.61 -16.49
N LEU A 304 9.93 -14.40 -15.86
CA LEU A 304 10.30 -15.23 -14.72
C LEU A 304 11.33 -16.29 -15.14
N SER A 305 11.14 -16.88 -16.33
CA SER A 305 12.07 -17.85 -16.91
C SER A 305 13.47 -17.26 -17.15
N ASP A 306 13.54 -16.02 -17.69
CA ASP A 306 14.81 -15.32 -17.89
C ASP A 306 15.49 -14.99 -16.55
N ALA A 307 14.72 -14.55 -15.56
CA ALA A 307 15.24 -14.28 -14.23
C ALA A 307 15.83 -15.55 -13.59
N LYS A 308 15.13 -16.68 -13.68
CA LYS A 308 15.61 -17.98 -13.19
C LYS A 308 16.82 -18.51 -13.97
N ALA A 309 16.97 -18.15 -15.24
CA ALA A 309 18.10 -18.56 -16.09
C ALA A 309 19.37 -17.72 -15.90
N LEU A 310 19.29 -16.56 -15.23
CA LEU A 310 20.47 -15.73 -14.97
C LEU A 310 21.54 -16.51 -14.24
N ALA A 311 22.78 -16.43 -14.72
CA ALA A 311 23.92 -16.96 -14.00
C ALA A 311 24.14 -16.19 -12.71
N PRO A 312 24.34 -16.86 -11.57
CA PRO A 312 24.68 -16.19 -10.32
C PRO A 312 26.00 -15.44 -10.45
N MET A 313 26.08 -14.30 -9.76
CA MET A 313 27.29 -13.49 -9.63
C MET A 313 27.42 -12.99 -8.20
N THR A 314 28.65 -12.74 -7.77
CA THR A 314 28.90 -12.18 -6.45
C THR A 314 28.66 -10.66 -6.47
N GLU A 315 27.75 -10.18 -5.61
CA GLU A 315 27.53 -8.76 -5.36
C GLU A 315 27.78 -8.45 -3.88
N GLN A 316 28.38 -7.28 -3.65
CA GLN A 316 28.54 -6.74 -2.31
C GLN A 316 27.27 -5.97 -1.96
N LEU A 317 26.49 -6.49 -1.02
CA LEU A 317 25.30 -5.79 -0.56
C LEU A 317 25.69 -4.57 0.28
N GLU A 318 24.78 -3.61 0.35
CA GLU A 318 24.93 -2.48 1.25
C GLU A 318 25.00 -2.94 2.71
N GLN A 319 25.61 -2.12 3.56
CA GLN A 319 25.70 -2.39 4.98
C GLN A 319 24.32 -2.64 5.58
N ARG A 320 24.18 -3.74 6.27
CA ARG A 320 22.99 -4.07 7.07
C ARG A 320 23.35 -4.17 8.55
N THR A 321 22.39 -3.84 9.40
CA THR A 321 22.43 -4.11 10.83
C THR A 321 21.30 -5.07 11.17
N TRP A 322 21.60 -6.16 11.86
CA TRP A 322 20.62 -7.18 12.23
C TRP A 322 20.95 -7.79 13.60
N GLY A 323 20.02 -8.54 14.17
CA GLY A 323 20.14 -9.01 15.52
C GLY A 323 20.03 -7.87 16.56
N GLY A 324 20.25 -8.16 17.80
CA GLY A 324 20.01 -7.23 18.90
C GLY A 324 18.51 -6.99 19.08
N GLY A 325 17.91 -7.34 20.16
CA GLY A 325 16.49 -7.15 20.37
C GLY A 325 16.21 -6.41 21.66
N ALA A 326 15.08 -5.72 21.72
CA ALA A 326 14.56 -5.15 22.96
C ALA A 326 14.32 -6.22 24.03
N THR A 327 14.23 -7.49 23.63
CA THR A 327 13.98 -8.64 24.51
C THR A 327 15.24 -9.41 24.90
N ASP A 328 16.38 -9.15 24.27
CA ASP A 328 17.65 -9.77 24.63
C ASP A 328 18.77 -8.70 24.64
N PRO A 329 18.93 -7.98 25.75
CA PRO A 329 19.96 -6.94 25.91
C PRO A 329 21.38 -7.48 25.76
N ASN A 330 21.59 -8.81 25.79
CA ASN A 330 22.89 -9.44 25.61
C ASN A 330 23.23 -9.74 24.14
N LYS A 331 22.29 -9.59 23.22
CA LYS A 331 22.54 -9.74 21.77
C LYS A 331 23.08 -8.43 21.22
N THR A 332 24.36 -8.41 20.93
CA THR A 332 24.97 -7.29 20.19
C THR A 332 24.47 -7.28 18.74
N PRO A 333 24.01 -6.14 18.22
CA PRO A 333 23.71 -6.03 16.80
C PRO A 333 24.94 -6.34 15.96
N VAL A 334 24.75 -7.09 14.88
CA VAL A 334 25.78 -7.35 13.87
C VAL A 334 25.62 -6.35 12.75
N THR A 335 26.68 -5.64 12.40
CA THR A 335 26.72 -4.73 11.25
C THR A 335 27.70 -5.29 10.24
N GLU A 336 27.22 -5.56 9.05
CA GLU A 336 28.00 -6.21 8.00
C GLU A 336 27.56 -5.76 6.59
N SER A 337 28.44 -5.93 5.61
CA SER A 337 28.15 -5.83 4.20
C SER A 337 28.43 -7.18 3.57
N PRO A 338 27.42 -8.06 3.42
CA PRO A 338 27.68 -9.42 2.95
C PRO A 338 27.95 -9.47 1.45
N ALA A 339 28.86 -10.35 1.05
CA ALA A 339 29.05 -10.74 -0.36
C ALA A 339 28.11 -11.92 -0.66
N VAL A 340 27.19 -11.76 -1.60
CA VAL A 340 26.09 -12.68 -1.86
C VAL A 340 26.09 -13.13 -3.32
N GLN A 341 25.80 -14.43 -3.54
CA GLN A 341 25.53 -14.92 -4.89
C GLN A 341 24.13 -14.50 -5.30
N VAL A 342 24.02 -13.65 -6.32
CA VAL A 342 22.75 -13.08 -6.77
C VAL A 342 22.56 -13.23 -8.28
N ARG A 343 21.30 -13.32 -8.69
CA ARG A 343 20.84 -13.20 -10.07
C ARG A 343 20.45 -11.72 -10.30
N ASN A 344 21.31 -10.99 -11.02
CA ASN A 344 21.14 -9.54 -11.18
C ASN A 344 20.09 -9.23 -12.27
N LEU A 345 18.87 -8.87 -11.84
CA LEU A 345 17.75 -8.52 -12.70
C LEU A 345 18.01 -7.27 -13.55
N GLY A 346 18.96 -6.42 -13.14
CA GLY A 346 19.36 -5.26 -13.93
C GLY A 346 20.00 -5.61 -15.29
N ARG A 347 20.35 -6.88 -15.52
CA ARG A 347 20.86 -7.40 -16.79
C ARG A 347 19.77 -7.84 -17.77
N LEU A 348 18.51 -7.86 -17.33
CA LEU A 348 17.38 -8.29 -18.15
C LEU A 348 16.69 -7.10 -18.81
N THR A 349 16.13 -7.35 -19.98
CA THR A 349 15.15 -6.44 -20.57
C THR A 349 13.84 -6.54 -19.80
N ARG A 350 13.30 -5.39 -19.39
CA ARG A 350 12.01 -5.32 -18.69
C ARG A 350 10.87 -5.53 -19.68
N LEU A 351 9.83 -6.22 -19.24
CA LEU A 351 8.52 -6.26 -19.90
C LEU A 351 7.79 -4.92 -19.78
N GLY A 352 8.10 -4.18 -18.74
CA GLY A 352 7.57 -2.86 -18.43
C GLY A 352 8.06 -2.35 -17.09
N GLY A 353 7.59 -1.18 -16.70
CA GLY A 353 7.89 -0.58 -15.40
C GLY A 353 7.33 0.83 -15.31
N PHE A 354 7.03 1.25 -14.09
CA PHE A 354 6.56 2.60 -13.79
C PHE A 354 6.92 3.00 -12.36
N SER A 355 6.58 4.21 -12.00
CA SER A 355 6.85 4.74 -10.66
C SER A 355 5.65 5.51 -10.13
N LEU A 356 5.41 5.40 -8.82
CA LEU A 356 4.40 6.13 -8.10
C LEU A 356 5.09 7.03 -7.07
N THR A 357 4.80 8.33 -7.10
CA THR A 357 5.24 9.24 -6.04
C THR A 357 4.31 9.10 -4.85
N GLU A 358 4.83 8.64 -3.73
CA GLU A 358 4.11 8.60 -2.46
C GLU A 358 3.95 10.02 -1.90
N GLY A 359 2.81 10.35 -1.34
CA GLY A 359 2.55 11.71 -0.90
C GLY A 359 1.37 11.86 0.06
N SER A 360 1.10 13.09 0.47
CA SER A 360 0.11 13.40 1.50
C SER A 360 -1.26 13.83 0.97
N ASN A 361 -1.42 14.02 -0.34
CA ASN A 361 -2.70 14.40 -0.93
C ASN A 361 -3.73 13.27 -0.75
N PRO A 362 -4.92 13.52 -0.17
CA PRO A 362 -5.95 12.50 0.09
C PRO A 362 -6.37 11.69 -1.14
N ASP A 363 -6.35 12.31 -2.31
CA ASP A 363 -6.80 11.70 -3.57
C ASP A 363 -5.67 11.03 -4.36
N GLN A 364 -4.44 11.13 -3.87
CA GLN A 364 -3.27 10.58 -4.54
C GLN A 364 -3.14 9.08 -4.30
N ILE A 365 -2.81 8.33 -5.34
CA ILE A 365 -2.34 6.95 -5.22
C ILE A 365 -1.01 6.98 -4.44
N GLY A 366 -0.87 6.08 -3.45
CA GLY A 366 0.29 6.11 -2.54
C GLY A 366 0.16 7.10 -1.39
N LYS A 367 -1.06 7.58 -1.10
CA LYS A 367 -1.37 8.39 0.10
C LYS A 367 -1.20 7.58 1.38
N TYR A 368 -1.64 6.33 1.36
CA TYR A 368 -1.55 5.43 2.51
C TYR A 368 -0.38 4.47 2.36
N ALA A 369 -0.01 3.82 3.45
CA ALA A 369 1.06 2.85 3.45
C ALA A 369 0.82 1.76 2.39
N PHE A 370 1.87 1.37 1.69
CA PHE A 370 1.86 0.22 0.79
C PHE A 370 1.58 -1.05 1.58
N GLN A 371 0.53 -1.77 1.19
CA GLN A 371 0.06 -2.98 1.86
C GLN A 371 0.17 -4.23 0.96
N GLY A 372 0.81 -4.09 -0.18
CA GLY A 372 1.07 -5.20 -1.08
C GLY A 372 0.72 -4.92 -2.53
N PHE A 373 1.18 -5.81 -3.38
CA PHE A 373 0.80 -5.82 -4.79
C PHE A 373 0.76 -7.25 -5.33
N ASP A 374 0.06 -7.42 -6.44
CA ASP A 374 0.07 -8.65 -7.17
C ASP A 374 0.13 -8.40 -8.68
N VAL A 375 0.54 -9.41 -9.44
CA VAL A 375 0.60 -9.34 -10.91
C VAL A 375 -0.16 -10.51 -11.51
N LYS A 376 -1.06 -10.21 -12.45
CA LYS A 376 -1.80 -11.24 -13.18
C LYS A 376 -2.30 -10.72 -14.52
N ASN A 377 -2.07 -11.50 -15.57
CA ASN A 377 -2.62 -11.24 -16.92
C ASN A 377 -2.31 -9.82 -17.42
N GLY A 378 -1.07 -9.35 -17.27
CA GLY A 378 -0.66 -8.00 -17.68
C GLY A 378 -1.15 -6.87 -16.78
N ARG A 379 -1.75 -7.19 -15.62
CA ARG A 379 -2.25 -6.25 -14.64
C ARG A 379 -1.40 -6.25 -13.37
N VAL A 380 -1.35 -5.10 -12.72
CA VAL A 380 -0.68 -4.86 -11.44
C VAL A 380 -1.72 -4.37 -10.45
N PHE A 381 -2.01 -5.16 -9.44
CA PHE A 381 -2.94 -4.82 -8.36
C PHE A 381 -2.15 -4.14 -7.25
N TYR A 382 -2.33 -2.84 -7.08
CA TYR A 382 -1.65 -2.04 -6.05
C TYR A 382 -2.59 -1.79 -4.88
N TYR A 383 -2.18 -2.21 -3.68
CA TYR A 383 -2.98 -2.12 -2.47
C TYR A 383 -2.32 -1.22 -1.45
N GLU A 384 -3.07 -0.25 -0.95
CA GLU A 384 -2.63 0.71 0.05
C GLU A 384 -3.66 0.83 1.17
N GLY A 385 -3.22 1.07 2.38
CA GLY A 385 -4.13 1.21 3.50
C GLY A 385 -3.49 1.72 4.78
N GLU A 386 -4.35 2.06 5.73
CA GLU A 386 -3.99 2.54 7.05
C GLU A 386 -5.11 2.20 8.04
N ASN A 387 -4.74 1.74 9.22
CA ASN A 387 -5.73 1.55 10.28
C ASN A 387 -6.03 2.88 11.02
N ASN A 388 -7.19 2.94 11.65
CA ASN A 388 -7.61 4.07 12.50
C ASN A 388 -7.68 3.66 13.98
N LEU A 389 -6.68 2.93 14.46
CA LEU A 389 -6.68 2.42 15.85
C LEU A 389 -6.71 3.52 16.92
N GLY A 390 -6.21 4.71 16.61
CA GLY A 390 -6.30 5.88 17.49
C GLY A 390 -7.69 6.49 17.59
N ASN A 391 -8.56 6.20 16.62
CA ASN A 391 -9.96 6.63 16.60
C ASN A 391 -10.85 5.51 16.04
N THR A 392 -11.28 4.61 16.91
CA THR A 392 -12.10 3.46 16.55
C THR A 392 -13.52 3.80 16.07
N PHE A 393 -13.91 5.06 16.09
CA PHE A 393 -15.16 5.55 15.50
C PHE A 393 -15.06 5.77 13.99
N LEU A 394 -13.84 5.94 13.47
CA LEU A 394 -13.59 6.08 12.04
C LEU A 394 -13.27 4.71 11.42
N PRO A 395 -13.75 4.44 10.21
CA PRO A 395 -13.34 3.25 9.47
C PRO A 395 -11.87 3.37 9.09
N SER A 396 -11.20 2.22 8.94
CA SER A 396 -9.86 2.15 8.36
C SER A 396 -9.88 2.57 6.89
N ASN A 397 -8.73 2.87 6.35
CA ASN A 397 -8.55 3.20 4.94
C ASN A 397 -7.93 2.01 4.22
N ALA A 398 -8.53 1.60 3.10
CA ALA A 398 -7.92 0.68 2.15
C ALA A 398 -8.40 1.04 0.75
N TYR A 399 -7.47 1.03 -0.20
CA TYR A 399 -7.72 1.36 -1.59
C TYR A 399 -7.00 0.37 -2.50
N LEU A 400 -7.65 0.00 -3.58
CA LEU A 400 -7.06 -0.75 -4.66
C LEU A 400 -6.99 0.12 -5.92
N THR A 401 -5.86 0.04 -6.61
CA THR A 401 -5.66 0.59 -7.95
C THR A 401 -5.10 -0.52 -8.84
N VAL A 402 -5.58 -0.64 -10.06
CA VAL A 402 -5.04 -1.60 -11.02
C VAL A 402 -4.36 -0.85 -12.15
N PHE A 403 -3.14 -1.26 -12.48
CA PHE A 403 -2.34 -0.69 -13.58
C PHE A 403 -2.03 -1.77 -14.62
N ASP A 404 -1.62 -1.36 -15.81
CA ASP A 404 -0.83 -2.19 -16.70
C ASP A 404 0.68 -2.10 -16.37
N PHE A 405 1.51 -2.83 -17.12
CA PHE A 405 2.96 -2.84 -16.87
C PHE A 405 3.67 -1.53 -17.26
N GLN A 406 3.00 -0.60 -17.91
CA GLN A 406 3.49 0.72 -18.28
C GLN A 406 3.01 1.82 -17.33
N GLY A 407 2.19 1.45 -16.32
CA GLY A 407 1.63 2.38 -15.35
C GLY A 407 0.32 3.04 -15.82
N GLY A 408 -0.24 2.59 -16.93
CA GLY A 408 -1.58 2.98 -17.35
C GLY A 408 -2.62 2.43 -16.36
N ILE A 409 -3.53 3.29 -15.87
CA ILE A 409 -4.56 2.89 -14.91
C ILE A 409 -5.63 2.09 -15.62
N ARG A 410 -5.86 0.86 -15.14
CA ARG A 410 -6.91 -0.06 -15.60
C ARG A 410 -8.15 0.00 -14.70
N CYS A 411 -7.97 0.13 -13.40
CA CYS A 411 -9.04 0.46 -12.45
C CYS A 411 -8.59 1.64 -11.62
N ALA A 412 -9.41 2.67 -11.54
CA ALA A 412 -9.14 3.85 -10.74
C ALA A 412 -8.99 3.49 -9.26
N ARG A 413 -8.26 4.31 -8.53
CA ARG A 413 -8.10 4.19 -7.08
C ARG A 413 -9.46 4.11 -6.40
N THR A 414 -9.83 2.93 -5.94
CA THR A 414 -11.15 2.64 -5.40
C THR A 414 -11.04 2.27 -3.94
N ARG A 415 -11.84 2.94 -3.10
CA ARG A 415 -11.97 2.61 -1.69
C ARG A 415 -12.67 1.26 -1.53
N VAL A 416 -12.15 0.45 -0.63
CA VAL A 416 -12.75 -0.83 -0.24
C VAL A 416 -13.94 -0.56 0.68
N GLY A 417 -15.15 -0.59 0.12
CA GLY A 417 -16.39 -0.13 0.78
C GLY A 417 -16.84 -0.99 1.96
N LEU A 418 -16.41 -2.26 2.04
CA LEU A 418 -16.72 -3.12 3.19
C LEU A 418 -16.24 -2.54 4.53
N LEU A 419 -15.22 -1.67 4.51
CA LEU A 419 -14.69 -1.01 5.71
C LEU A 419 -15.67 -0.03 6.34
N ASP A 420 -16.59 0.52 5.55
CA ASP A 420 -17.62 1.45 6.02
C ASP A 420 -18.80 0.73 6.69
N ASP A 421 -18.91 -0.59 6.51
CA ASP A 421 -19.99 -1.41 7.05
C ASP A 421 -19.66 -2.00 8.43
N ARG A 422 -19.29 -1.11 9.36
CA ARG A 422 -18.84 -1.47 10.71
C ARG A 422 -19.83 -2.41 11.44
N LYS A 423 -21.15 -2.15 11.30
CA LYS A 423 -22.17 -2.98 11.96
C LYS A 423 -22.17 -4.39 11.41
N ALA A 424 -22.07 -4.55 10.09
CA ALA A 424 -22.00 -5.86 9.47
C ALA A 424 -20.72 -6.61 9.84
N LEU A 425 -19.57 -5.93 9.87
CA LEU A 425 -18.31 -6.50 10.34
C LEU A 425 -18.43 -7.05 11.77
N GLN A 426 -18.99 -6.25 12.69
CA GLN A 426 -19.20 -6.64 14.07
C GLN A 426 -20.22 -7.78 14.21
N SER A 427 -21.34 -7.72 13.48
CA SER A 427 -22.39 -8.77 13.49
C SER A 427 -21.88 -10.10 12.94
N ASN A 428 -20.89 -10.07 12.05
CA ASN A 428 -20.21 -11.27 11.52
C ASN A 428 -19.02 -11.70 12.37
N SER A 429 -18.81 -11.12 13.54
CA SER A 429 -17.70 -11.41 14.46
C SER A 429 -16.30 -11.21 13.84
N ILE A 430 -16.19 -10.39 12.76
CA ILE A 430 -14.92 -10.15 12.09
C ILE A 430 -14.04 -9.16 12.88
N SER A 431 -14.67 -8.13 13.45
CA SER A 431 -13.99 -7.15 14.29
C SER A 431 -14.92 -6.57 15.33
N GLN A 432 -14.52 -6.59 16.59
CA GLN A 432 -15.31 -6.00 17.67
C GLN A 432 -15.36 -4.48 17.62
N VAL A 433 -14.30 -3.85 17.13
CA VAL A 433 -14.20 -2.39 17.02
C VAL A 433 -14.46 -1.86 15.60
N GLY A 434 -14.70 -2.76 14.64
CA GLY A 434 -14.89 -2.40 13.22
C GLY A 434 -13.64 -1.86 12.54
N SER A 435 -12.46 -2.10 13.12
CA SER A 435 -11.17 -1.70 12.53
C SER A 435 -10.52 -2.89 11.85
N LEU A 436 -10.21 -2.72 10.58
CA LEU A 436 -9.49 -3.68 9.75
C LEU A 436 -8.26 -3.00 9.15
N GLU A 437 -7.08 -3.52 9.44
CA GLU A 437 -5.82 -3.10 8.81
C GLU A 437 -5.61 -3.90 7.53
N ALA A 438 -5.39 -3.21 6.42
CA ALA A 438 -5.12 -3.84 5.13
C ALA A 438 -3.76 -4.54 5.15
N GLU A 439 -3.67 -5.81 4.64
CA GLU A 439 -2.52 -6.68 4.80
C GLU A 439 -2.37 -7.67 3.63
N GLY A 440 -2.32 -7.14 2.43
CA GLY A 440 -2.06 -7.93 1.23
C GLY A 440 -3.23 -8.04 0.28
N VAL A 441 -2.87 -8.24 -0.98
CA VAL A 441 -3.77 -8.45 -2.12
C VAL A 441 -3.25 -9.61 -2.96
N LYS A 442 -4.16 -10.48 -3.42
CA LYS A 442 -3.85 -11.56 -4.35
C LYS A 442 -4.95 -11.74 -5.39
N TRP A 443 -4.51 -12.04 -6.59
CA TRP A 443 -5.37 -12.52 -7.66
C TRP A 443 -5.14 -14.04 -7.84
N HIS A 444 -6.15 -14.83 -7.52
CA HIS A 444 -6.04 -16.28 -7.59
C HIS A 444 -7.31 -16.86 -8.19
N ASP A 445 -7.16 -17.79 -9.17
CA ASP A 445 -8.27 -18.48 -9.83
C ASP A 445 -9.41 -17.54 -10.30
N GLY A 446 -9.03 -16.48 -11.05
CA GLY A 446 -9.99 -15.51 -11.58
C GLY A 446 -10.71 -14.64 -10.54
N LYS A 447 -10.19 -14.59 -9.29
CA LYS A 447 -10.82 -13.89 -8.17
C LYS A 447 -9.82 -13.00 -7.42
N LEU A 448 -10.32 -11.89 -6.90
CA LEU A 448 -9.55 -10.98 -6.07
C LEU A 448 -9.70 -11.33 -4.60
N TYR A 449 -8.58 -11.38 -3.90
CA TYR A 449 -8.53 -11.62 -2.46
C TYR A 449 -7.86 -10.44 -1.77
N LEU A 450 -8.49 -9.92 -0.72
CA LEU A 450 -7.97 -8.85 0.13
C LEU A 450 -7.80 -9.35 1.55
N GLY A 451 -6.58 -9.24 2.07
CA GLY A 451 -6.23 -9.60 3.44
C GLY A 451 -6.37 -8.43 4.39
N PHE A 452 -6.81 -8.73 5.61
CA PHE A 452 -6.93 -7.76 6.69
C PHE A 452 -6.56 -8.39 8.03
N THR A 453 -6.00 -7.58 8.91
CA THR A 453 -5.93 -7.88 10.33
C THR A 453 -7.07 -7.17 11.06
N ALA A 454 -7.95 -7.94 11.69
CA ALA A 454 -8.96 -7.40 12.59
C ALA A 454 -8.34 -7.12 13.96
N ARG A 455 -8.76 -6.01 14.58
CA ARG A 455 -8.50 -5.74 15.98
C ARG A 455 -9.74 -6.07 16.81
N ASN A 456 -9.63 -7.04 17.67
CA ASN A 456 -10.63 -7.41 18.64
C ASN A 456 -10.14 -7.04 20.04
N ALA A 457 -10.23 -5.75 20.37
CA ALA A 457 -9.87 -5.26 21.69
C ALA A 457 -10.85 -5.78 22.74
N ASN A 458 -10.37 -6.69 23.57
CA ASN A 458 -11.02 -7.06 24.82
C ASN A 458 -10.40 -6.24 25.94
N THR A 459 -11.08 -6.16 27.08
CA THR A 459 -10.60 -5.48 28.28
C THR A 459 -9.27 -6.00 28.81
N SER A 460 -8.78 -7.14 28.31
CA SER A 460 -7.54 -7.82 28.75
C SER A 460 -6.45 -7.94 27.69
N GLY A 461 -6.64 -7.44 26.47
CA GLY A 461 -5.64 -7.48 25.40
C GLY A 461 -6.21 -7.39 24.00
N ASP A 462 -5.38 -6.94 23.06
CA ASP A 462 -5.68 -6.90 21.65
C ASP A 462 -5.53 -8.29 21.02
N ASP A 463 -6.63 -8.88 20.58
CA ASP A 463 -6.57 -10.02 19.68
C ASP A 463 -6.38 -9.53 18.24
N ARG A 464 -5.32 -9.99 17.58
CA ARG A 464 -5.07 -9.76 16.17
C ARG A 464 -5.48 -11.01 15.39
N LEU A 465 -6.58 -10.89 14.66
CA LEU A 465 -7.17 -11.97 13.90
C LEU A 465 -7.19 -11.63 12.42
N GLN A 466 -6.80 -12.59 11.60
CA GLN A 466 -6.65 -12.41 10.16
C GLN A 466 -7.96 -12.76 9.48
N THR A 467 -8.36 -11.94 8.53
CA THR A 467 -9.54 -12.18 7.69
C THR A 467 -9.21 -11.90 6.24
N ILE A 468 -9.60 -12.81 5.36
CA ILE A 468 -9.43 -12.67 3.92
C ILE A 468 -10.82 -12.64 3.29
N PHE A 469 -11.07 -11.58 2.53
CA PHE A 469 -12.28 -11.44 1.72
C PHE A 469 -11.98 -11.76 0.27
N ARG A 470 -12.94 -12.38 -0.39
CA ARG A 470 -12.90 -12.72 -1.81
C ARG A 470 -13.97 -11.96 -2.57
N TYR A 471 -13.62 -11.45 -3.73
CA TYR A 471 -14.54 -10.87 -4.69
C TYR A 471 -14.57 -11.76 -5.92
N ASP A 472 -15.74 -12.33 -6.22
CA ASP A 472 -15.97 -13.16 -7.40
C ASP A 472 -16.26 -12.25 -8.59
N LEU A 473 -15.22 -11.85 -9.27
CA LEU A 473 -15.31 -10.97 -10.43
C LEU A 473 -14.91 -11.74 -11.68
N PRO A 474 -15.67 -11.64 -12.76
CA PRO A 474 -15.30 -12.24 -14.02
C PRO A 474 -14.29 -11.36 -14.76
N LEU A 475 -13.11 -11.13 -14.19
CA LEU A 475 -11.99 -10.71 -15.02
C LEU A 475 -11.58 -11.93 -15.82
N LYS A 476 -11.82 -11.91 -17.10
CA LYS A 476 -11.40 -13.01 -17.98
C LYS A 476 -9.88 -13.11 -17.94
N ASP A 477 -9.44 -14.34 -17.77
CA ASP A 477 -8.04 -14.72 -17.92
C ASP A 477 -7.51 -14.41 -19.32
#